data_5b4360ad17e7c97105b91d909bd4b5c5
#
_entry.id   5b4360ad17e7c97105b91d909bd4b5c5
#
_cell.length_a   1.000
_cell.length_b   1.000
_cell.length_c   1.000
_cell.angle_alpha   90.00
_cell.angle_beta   90.00
_cell.angle_gamma   90.00
#
_symmetry.space_group_name_H-M   'P 1'
#
loop_
_entity.id
_entity.type
_entity.pdbx_description
1 polymer ?
#
loop_
_entity_poly.entity_id
_entity_poly.type
_entity_poly.pdbx_seq_one_letter_code
_entity_poly.pdbx_strand_id
1 'polypeptide(L)'
;MGRFINPFTDWGFKRIFGQEINKDLLIQFLNDLLVGERHITDLRFMDKEQLPEAKDQRGAVYDIFCETDTKEQIIVEMQHRRQPFFMDRSIFYASRAVVGQGKKGKNWNYQLAAVYTICFMNFQPSDLLSSKFRTDVGLMDMQALKPVSDKFRLIYLALPLFPRKTEAACENDFERWIYVLKNMETLERMPFQAQNALFEKLASITDVSALSEKDQERYEESLRIYRDNYAADEYSFNRGKAEGLAEGLKEGLKEGLKEGLKEGQAAERTMIARNLKENGVDIQVIIHCTGLTKEQIDQL
;
A
#
# COMPACT_ATOMS: atom_id res chain seq x y z
N MET A 1 -15.47 -21.13 9.67
CA MET A 1 -15.77 -19.98 8.81
C MET A 1 -16.28 -18.87 9.72
N GLY A 2 -15.91 -17.61 9.51
CA GLY A 2 -16.46 -16.50 10.26
C GLY A 2 -17.96 -16.34 9.97
N ARG A 3 -18.66 -15.60 10.81
CA ARG A 3 -20.09 -15.31 10.59
C ARG A 3 -20.31 -14.47 9.35
N PHE A 4 -19.44 -13.51 9.08
CA PHE A 4 -19.53 -12.60 7.95
C PHE A 4 -18.50 -12.94 6.88
N ILE A 5 -18.79 -12.55 5.63
CA ILE A 5 -17.85 -12.72 4.51
C ILE A 5 -16.56 -11.94 4.72
N ASN A 6 -15.49 -12.38 4.07
CA ASN A 6 -14.28 -11.58 3.96
C ASN A 6 -14.46 -10.52 2.86
N PRO A 7 -14.47 -9.20 3.21
CA PRO A 7 -14.71 -8.12 2.24
C PRO A 7 -13.53 -7.89 1.29
N PHE A 8 -12.37 -8.51 1.54
CA PHE A 8 -11.17 -8.37 0.71
C PHE A 8 -11.05 -9.46 -0.36
N THR A 9 -12.04 -10.34 -0.47
CA THR A 9 -12.22 -11.20 -1.64
C THR A 9 -12.85 -10.39 -2.78
N ASP A 10 -12.57 -10.74 -4.04
CA ASP A 10 -13.16 -10.05 -5.19
C ASP A 10 -14.71 -10.08 -5.14
N TRP A 11 -15.27 -11.25 -4.80
CA TRP A 11 -16.72 -11.40 -4.66
C TRP A 11 -17.27 -10.58 -3.47
N GLY A 12 -16.62 -10.65 -2.31
CA GLY A 12 -17.06 -9.94 -1.09
C GLY A 12 -17.06 -8.43 -1.29
N PHE A 13 -16.02 -7.89 -1.89
CA PHE A 13 -15.91 -6.45 -2.18
C PHE A 13 -17.02 -5.98 -3.13
N LYS A 14 -17.21 -6.73 -4.23
CA LYS A 14 -18.27 -6.43 -5.21
C LYS A 14 -19.68 -6.64 -4.65
N ARG A 15 -19.86 -7.57 -3.70
CA ARG A 15 -21.11 -7.77 -2.98
C ARG A 15 -21.51 -6.55 -2.16
N ILE A 16 -20.54 -5.95 -1.45
CA ILE A 16 -20.78 -4.80 -0.58
C ILE A 16 -20.94 -3.52 -1.40
N PHE A 17 -20.00 -3.24 -2.31
CA PHE A 17 -19.88 -1.93 -2.94
C PHE A 17 -20.18 -1.90 -4.44
N GLY A 18 -20.27 -3.05 -5.11
CA GLY A 18 -20.36 -3.13 -6.56
C GLY A 18 -21.73 -3.50 -7.13
N GLN A 19 -22.78 -3.53 -6.31
CA GLN A 19 -24.14 -3.92 -6.73
C GLN A 19 -25.10 -2.74 -6.66
N GLU A 20 -25.98 -2.59 -7.67
CA GLU A 20 -26.97 -1.52 -7.74
C GLU A 20 -27.90 -1.50 -6.51
N ILE A 21 -28.28 -2.68 -6.00
CA ILE A 21 -29.14 -2.80 -4.80
C ILE A 21 -28.44 -2.33 -3.51
N ASN A 22 -27.13 -2.25 -3.51
CA ASN A 22 -26.27 -1.88 -2.38
C ASN A 22 -25.53 -0.57 -2.59
N LYS A 23 -25.91 0.23 -3.60
CA LYS A 23 -25.22 1.49 -3.92
C LYS A 23 -25.27 2.52 -2.78
N ASP A 24 -26.27 2.46 -1.92
CA ASP A 24 -26.38 3.27 -0.72
C ASP A 24 -25.22 3.05 0.26
N LEU A 25 -24.69 1.83 0.38
CA LEU A 25 -23.51 1.54 1.19
C LEU A 25 -22.26 2.23 0.61
N LEU A 26 -22.10 2.20 -0.72
CA LEU A 26 -21.00 2.90 -1.37
C LEU A 26 -21.13 4.42 -1.24
N ILE A 27 -22.33 4.97 -1.45
CA ILE A 27 -22.61 6.41 -1.31
C ILE A 27 -22.26 6.87 0.11
N GLN A 28 -22.72 6.17 1.14
CA GLN A 28 -22.42 6.57 2.51
C GLN A 28 -20.95 6.46 2.83
N PHE A 29 -20.30 5.35 2.44
CA PHE A 29 -18.85 5.20 2.62
C PHE A 29 -18.07 6.36 1.98
N LEU A 30 -18.44 6.75 0.74
CA LEU A 30 -17.79 7.86 0.03
C LEU A 30 -18.06 9.21 0.72
N ASN A 31 -19.26 9.45 1.21
CA ASN A 31 -19.59 10.66 1.95
C ASN A 31 -18.82 10.76 3.28
N ASP A 32 -18.64 9.64 3.97
CA ASP A 32 -17.87 9.59 5.21
C ASP A 32 -16.35 9.74 4.95
N LEU A 33 -15.84 9.22 3.82
CA LEU A 33 -14.46 9.38 3.39
C LEU A 33 -14.14 10.82 2.97
N LEU A 34 -15.08 11.48 2.27
CA LEU A 34 -14.93 12.80 1.65
C LEU A 34 -15.67 13.91 2.44
N VAL A 35 -15.89 13.69 3.73
CA VAL A 35 -16.62 14.62 4.60
C VAL A 35 -16.04 16.04 4.52
N GLY A 36 -16.91 17.02 4.31
CA GLY A 36 -16.51 18.43 4.15
C GLY A 36 -15.96 18.80 2.75
N GLU A 37 -15.78 17.83 1.85
CA GLU A 37 -15.27 18.07 0.50
C GLU A 37 -16.32 17.82 -0.57
N ARG A 38 -17.07 16.74 -0.45
CA ARG A 38 -18.12 16.32 -1.39
C ARG A 38 -19.31 15.74 -0.63
N HIS A 39 -20.48 15.90 -1.22
CA HIS A 39 -21.70 15.26 -0.78
C HIS A 39 -22.37 14.60 -1.99
N ILE A 40 -22.37 13.29 -2.00
CA ILE A 40 -22.89 12.44 -3.07
C ILE A 40 -24.30 12.05 -2.70
N THR A 41 -25.30 12.37 -3.52
CA THR A 41 -26.70 11.99 -3.28
C THR A 41 -27.12 10.79 -4.09
N ASP A 42 -26.48 10.57 -5.26
CA ASP A 42 -26.69 9.40 -6.09
C ASP A 42 -25.42 9.07 -6.91
N LEU A 43 -25.32 7.84 -7.37
CA LEU A 43 -24.30 7.40 -8.31
C LEU A 43 -24.88 6.37 -9.28
N ARG A 44 -24.22 6.23 -10.43
CA ARG A 44 -24.47 5.14 -11.37
C ARG A 44 -23.17 4.37 -11.61
N PHE A 45 -23.28 3.05 -11.64
CA PHE A 45 -22.16 2.21 -12.05
C PHE A 45 -21.89 2.37 -13.54
N MET A 46 -20.63 2.43 -13.90
CA MET A 46 -20.15 2.53 -15.26
C MET A 46 -19.48 1.22 -15.68
N ASP A 47 -19.21 1.08 -16.98
CA ASP A 47 -18.46 -0.06 -17.48
C ASP A 47 -17.06 -0.08 -16.85
N LYS A 48 -16.73 -1.20 -16.23
CA LYS A 48 -15.46 -1.43 -15.56
C LYS A 48 -14.31 -1.63 -16.53
N GLU A 49 -14.61 -2.10 -17.74
CA GLU A 49 -13.61 -2.38 -18.75
C GLU A 49 -13.43 -1.16 -19.67
N GLN A 50 -12.29 -0.51 -19.54
CA GLN A 50 -11.88 0.56 -20.43
C GLN A 50 -10.97 -0.02 -21.50
N LEU A 51 -11.56 -0.36 -22.64
CA LEU A 51 -10.84 -0.89 -23.80
C LEU A 51 -9.78 0.10 -24.30
N PRO A 52 -8.64 -0.41 -24.80
CA PRO A 52 -7.61 0.45 -25.39
C PRO A 52 -8.11 1.04 -26.71
N GLU A 53 -7.69 2.26 -27.02
CA GLU A 53 -8.04 2.93 -28.31
C GLU A 53 -7.32 2.30 -29.50
N ALA A 54 -6.17 1.69 -29.27
CA ALA A 54 -5.37 0.98 -30.26
C ALA A 54 -5.02 -0.43 -29.77
N LYS A 55 -4.80 -1.38 -30.70
CA LYS A 55 -4.56 -2.81 -30.39
C LYS A 55 -3.30 -3.08 -29.57
N ASP A 56 -2.32 -2.18 -29.63
CA ASP A 56 -1.05 -2.23 -28.93
C ASP A 56 -1.05 -1.50 -27.57
N GLN A 57 -2.15 -0.87 -27.22
CA GLN A 57 -2.31 -0.19 -25.93
C GLN A 57 -2.94 -1.09 -24.89
N ARG A 58 -2.61 -0.84 -23.61
CA ARG A 58 -3.21 -1.54 -22.48
C ARG A 58 -4.50 -0.86 -22.04
N GLY A 59 -5.58 -1.62 -21.91
CA GLY A 59 -6.82 -1.19 -21.28
C GLY A 59 -6.69 -1.09 -19.74
N ALA A 60 -7.74 -0.61 -19.09
CA ALA A 60 -7.89 -0.66 -17.64
C ALA A 60 -9.14 -1.46 -17.29
N VAL A 61 -9.06 -2.28 -16.25
CA VAL A 61 -10.20 -3.00 -15.68
C VAL A 61 -10.29 -2.57 -14.21
N TYR A 62 -11.38 -1.91 -13.86
CA TYR A 62 -11.62 -1.40 -12.52
C TYR A 62 -12.42 -2.42 -11.68
N ASP A 63 -12.19 -2.46 -10.38
CA ASP A 63 -13.05 -3.24 -9.48
C ASP A 63 -14.43 -2.59 -9.41
N ILE A 64 -14.49 -1.29 -9.15
CA ILE A 64 -15.71 -0.48 -9.19
C ILE A 64 -15.40 0.83 -9.92
N PHE A 65 -16.28 1.19 -10.86
CA PHE A 65 -16.25 2.48 -11.54
C PHE A 65 -17.65 3.08 -11.55
N CYS A 66 -17.78 4.29 -11.05
CA CYS A 66 -19.07 4.99 -10.99
C CYS A 66 -18.95 6.49 -11.27
N GLU A 67 -20.06 7.08 -11.66
CA GLU A 67 -20.24 8.51 -11.86
C GLU A 67 -21.27 9.01 -10.85
N THR A 68 -20.96 10.10 -10.14
CA THR A 68 -21.87 10.74 -9.19
C THR A 68 -22.93 11.59 -9.89
N ASP A 69 -23.93 12.03 -9.14
CA ASP A 69 -24.93 13.01 -9.58
C ASP A 69 -24.30 14.34 -10.05
N THR A 70 -23.17 14.73 -9.49
CA THR A 70 -22.39 15.92 -9.85
C THR A 70 -21.31 15.67 -10.90
N LYS A 71 -21.33 14.48 -11.54
CA LYS A 71 -20.47 14.06 -12.66
C LYS A 71 -19.03 13.71 -12.30
N GLU A 72 -18.63 13.70 -11.06
CA GLU A 72 -17.35 13.14 -10.68
C GLU A 72 -17.29 11.65 -10.98
N GLN A 73 -16.15 11.19 -11.43
CA GLN A 73 -15.87 9.80 -11.69
C GLN A 73 -15.09 9.22 -10.50
N ILE A 74 -15.59 8.11 -9.97
CA ILE A 74 -14.98 7.46 -8.81
C ILE A 74 -14.59 6.04 -9.19
N ILE A 75 -13.33 5.73 -9.00
CA ILE A 75 -12.75 4.40 -9.12
C ILE A 75 -12.49 3.92 -7.70
N VAL A 76 -12.94 2.70 -7.37
CA VAL A 76 -12.59 2.06 -6.09
C VAL A 76 -11.92 0.73 -6.40
N GLU A 77 -10.70 0.60 -5.90
CA GLU A 77 -9.82 -0.56 -6.12
C GLU A 77 -9.54 -1.27 -4.80
N MET A 78 -9.62 -2.59 -4.83
CA MET A 78 -9.23 -3.44 -3.71
C MET A 78 -7.95 -4.20 -4.04
N GLN A 79 -6.88 -3.91 -3.31
CA GLN A 79 -5.60 -4.58 -3.49
C GLN A 79 -5.23 -5.39 -2.25
N HIS A 80 -5.19 -6.70 -2.39
CA HIS A 80 -4.83 -7.61 -1.31
C HIS A 80 -3.40 -8.15 -1.42
N ARG A 81 -2.70 -7.85 -2.54
CA ARG A 81 -1.34 -8.30 -2.83
C ARG A 81 -0.42 -7.11 -3.07
N ARG A 82 0.83 -7.24 -2.61
CA ARG A 82 1.89 -6.33 -3.01
C ARG A 82 2.14 -6.50 -4.51
N GLN A 83 2.10 -5.40 -5.22
CA GLN A 83 2.42 -5.37 -6.65
C GLN A 83 3.53 -4.36 -6.90
N PRO A 84 4.58 -4.74 -7.64
CA PRO A 84 5.52 -3.76 -8.15
C PRO A 84 4.77 -2.68 -8.94
N PHE A 85 5.19 -1.43 -8.80
CA PHE A 85 4.61 -0.30 -9.55
C PHE A 85 3.10 -0.06 -9.28
N PHE A 86 2.61 -0.39 -8.09
CA PHE A 86 1.19 -0.19 -7.76
C PHE A 86 0.76 1.28 -7.87
N MET A 87 1.62 2.22 -7.45
CA MET A 87 1.36 3.65 -7.58
C MET A 87 1.26 4.05 -9.06
N ASP A 88 2.19 3.61 -9.91
CA ASP A 88 2.16 3.88 -11.37
C ASP A 88 0.89 3.33 -12.00
N ARG A 89 0.46 2.13 -11.60
CA ARG A 89 -0.79 1.53 -12.06
C ARG A 89 -2.00 2.36 -11.65
N SER A 90 -2.06 2.84 -10.42
CA SER A 90 -3.20 3.67 -9.95
C SER A 90 -3.24 5.03 -10.66
N ILE A 91 -2.09 5.65 -10.94
CA ILE A 91 -1.97 6.86 -11.76
C ILE A 91 -2.45 6.56 -13.19
N PHE A 92 -2.00 5.46 -13.80
CA PHE A 92 -2.43 5.05 -15.14
C PHE A 92 -3.95 4.86 -15.20
N TYR A 93 -4.55 4.19 -14.22
CA TYR A 93 -5.99 3.95 -14.15
C TYR A 93 -6.78 5.25 -14.03
N ALA A 94 -6.37 6.14 -13.12
CA ALA A 94 -7.00 7.46 -12.98
C ALA A 94 -6.86 8.30 -14.26
N SER A 95 -5.69 8.26 -14.91
CA SER A 95 -5.43 8.98 -16.16
C SER A 95 -6.30 8.47 -17.30
N ARG A 96 -6.55 7.16 -17.37
CA ARG A 96 -7.50 6.57 -18.36
C ARG A 96 -8.92 7.12 -18.18
N ALA A 97 -9.38 7.24 -16.94
CA ALA A 97 -10.69 7.85 -16.66
C ALA A 97 -10.74 9.34 -17.05
N VAL A 98 -9.64 10.10 -16.86
CA VAL A 98 -9.54 11.48 -17.33
C VAL A 98 -9.60 11.56 -18.85
N VAL A 99 -8.79 10.75 -19.56
CA VAL A 99 -8.74 10.72 -21.04
C VAL A 99 -10.10 10.27 -21.61
N GLY A 100 -10.76 9.31 -20.99
CA GLY A 100 -12.07 8.81 -21.40
C GLY A 100 -13.20 9.86 -21.38
N GLN A 101 -13.00 11.01 -20.72
CA GLN A 101 -13.95 12.13 -20.77
C GLN A 101 -13.86 12.93 -22.06
N GLY A 102 -12.80 12.75 -22.86
CA GLY A 102 -12.59 13.46 -24.12
C GLY A 102 -13.69 13.16 -25.13
N LYS A 103 -14.33 14.18 -25.67
CA LYS A 103 -15.37 14.06 -26.69
C LYS A 103 -14.89 14.62 -28.01
N LYS A 104 -15.19 13.91 -29.12
CA LYS A 104 -14.95 14.42 -30.46
C LYS A 104 -15.94 15.55 -30.75
N GLY A 105 -15.46 16.67 -31.32
CA GLY A 105 -16.30 17.77 -31.82
C GLY A 105 -15.84 19.14 -31.35
N LYS A 106 -16.33 20.19 -32.08
CA LYS A 106 -15.94 21.57 -31.85
C LYS A 106 -16.51 22.19 -30.56
N ASN A 107 -17.49 21.52 -29.92
CA ASN A 107 -18.20 22.05 -28.75
C ASN A 107 -17.61 21.56 -27.42
N TRP A 108 -16.59 20.70 -27.43
CA TRP A 108 -15.92 20.28 -26.21
C TRP A 108 -14.80 21.27 -25.85
N ASN A 109 -14.93 21.89 -24.68
CA ASN A 109 -14.08 22.98 -24.20
C ASN A 109 -13.05 22.55 -23.16
N TYR A 110 -12.69 21.22 -23.09
CA TYR A 110 -11.75 20.64 -22.13
C TYR A 110 -12.19 20.76 -20.66
N GLN A 111 -13.47 20.99 -20.40
CA GLN A 111 -13.99 20.95 -19.03
C GLN A 111 -14.04 19.49 -18.53
N LEU A 112 -13.16 19.16 -17.61
CA LEU A 112 -13.08 17.84 -16.99
C LEU A 112 -13.93 17.79 -15.72
N ALA A 113 -14.59 16.65 -15.51
CA ALA A 113 -15.08 16.25 -14.19
C ALA A 113 -13.91 15.73 -13.33
N ALA A 114 -14.04 15.83 -12.03
CA ALA A 114 -13.03 15.28 -11.14
C ALA A 114 -13.00 13.75 -11.21
N VAL A 115 -11.80 13.17 -11.07
CA VAL A 115 -11.56 11.73 -10.97
C VAL A 115 -10.95 11.44 -9.60
N TYR A 116 -11.64 10.63 -8.79
CA TYR A 116 -11.17 10.12 -7.53
C TYR A 116 -10.85 8.64 -7.68
N THR A 117 -9.66 8.22 -7.28
CA THR A 117 -9.29 6.80 -7.22
C THR A 117 -9.01 6.44 -5.77
N ILE A 118 -9.81 5.56 -5.21
CA ILE A 118 -9.72 5.11 -3.83
C ILE A 118 -9.15 3.70 -3.84
N CYS A 119 -7.97 3.53 -3.23
CA CYS A 119 -7.26 2.28 -3.21
C CYS A 119 -7.23 1.71 -1.79
N PHE A 120 -7.99 0.65 -1.55
CA PHE A 120 -7.84 -0.16 -0.35
C PHE A 120 -6.65 -1.07 -0.48
N MET A 121 -5.69 -0.97 0.44
CA MET A 121 -4.50 -1.82 0.46
C MET A 121 -4.52 -2.71 1.70
N ASN A 122 -4.73 -4.01 1.50
CA ASN A 122 -4.68 -4.99 2.61
C ASN A 122 -3.26 -5.55 2.80
N PHE A 123 -2.25 -4.70 2.61
CA PHE A 123 -0.84 -4.97 2.86
C PHE A 123 -0.15 -3.69 3.32
N GLN A 124 0.99 -3.82 4.00
CA GLN A 124 1.81 -2.67 4.35
C GLN A 124 2.66 -2.28 3.13
N PRO A 125 2.49 -1.06 2.60
CA PRO A 125 3.32 -0.58 1.50
C PRO A 125 4.78 -0.41 1.96
N SER A 126 5.73 -0.49 1.03
CA SER A 126 7.18 -0.45 1.28
C SER A 126 7.85 0.89 0.94
N ASP A 127 7.08 1.85 0.46
CA ASP A 127 7.54 3.14 -0.09
C ASP A 127 6.94 4.34 0.66
N LEU A 128 6.76 5.45 -0.04
CA LEU A 128 6.21 6.70 0.50
C LEU A 128 4.85 6.55 1.21
N LEU A 129 4.10 5.49 0.92
CA LEU A 129 2.82 5.18 1.55
C LEU A 129 2.97 4.43 2.88
N SER A 130 4.18 4.13 3.32
CA SER A 130 4.47 3.19 4.41
C SER A 130 4.20 3.73 5.81
N SER A 131 3.99 5.04 5.98
CA SER A 131 3.95 5.67 7.31
C SER A 131 2.56 6.06 7.80
N LYS A 132 1.55 6.06 6.94
CA LYS A 132 0.21 6.57 7.26
C LYS A 132 -0.88 5.62 6.79
N PHE A 133 -1.98 5.57 7.57
CA PHE A 133 -3.17 4.84 7.18
C PHE A 133 -3.81 5.43 5.91
N ARG A 134 -3.96 6.76 5.85
CA ARG A 134 -4.53 7.48 4.70
C ARG A 134 -3.46 8.38 4.09
N THR A 135 -3.29 8.29 2.78
CA THR A 135 -2.45 9.18 1.97
C THR A 135 -3.25 9.72 0.81
N ASP A 136 -3.35 11.04 0.72
CA ASP A 136 -4.02 11.75 -0.36
C ASP A 136 -2.98 12.34 -1.31
N VAL A 137 -3.12 12.06 -2.61
CA VAL A 137 -2.25 12.53 -3.69
C VAL A 137 -3.08 13.32 -4.68
N GLY A 138 -2.60 14.48 -5.07
CA GLY A 138 -3.30 15.39 -5.99
C GLY A 138 -2.35 16.32 -6.72
N LEU A 139 -2.92 17.20 -7.54
CA LEU A 139 -2.19 18.20 -8.31
C LEU A 139 -1.90 19.43 -7.45
N MET A 140 -0.63 19.77 -7.30
CA MET A 140 -0.22 20.90 -6.48
C MET A 140 0.90 21.71 -7.14
N ASP A 141 0.96 23.01 -6.81
CA ASP A 141 2.11 23.85 -7.09
C ASP A 141 3.26 23.45 -6.15
N MET A 142 4.37 22.98 -6.72
CA MET A 142 5.51 22.47 -5.97
C MET A 142 6.30 23.56 -5.22
N GLN A 143 6.15 24.82 -5.62
CA GLN A 143 6.80 25.95 -4.96
C GLN A 143 5.92 26.54 -3.86
N ALA A 144 4.64 26.76 -4.17
CA ALA A 144 3.68 27.33 -3.23
C ALA A 144 3.13 26.29 -2.23
N LEU A 145 3.30 25.00 -2.49
CA LEU A 145 2.75 23.87 -1.73
C LEU A 145 1.22 23.96 -1.55
N LYS A 146 0.54 24.42 -2.61
CA LYS A 146 -0.93 24.58 -2.63
C LYS A 146 -1.56 23.76 -3.74
N PRO A 147 -2.73 23.15 -3.49
CA PRO A 147 -3.49 22.51 -4.56
C PRO A 147 -3.83 23.50 -5.67
N VAL A 148 -3.62 23.11 -6.93
CA VAL A 148 -3.99 23.90 -8.12
C VAL A 148 -5.22 23.38 -8.83
N SER A 149 -5.62 22.14 -8.55
CA SER A 149 -6.81 21.53 -9.14
C SER A 149 -7.31 20.39 -8.24
N ASP A 150 -8.63 20.26 -8.13
CA ASP A 150 -9.33 19.16 -7.47
C ASP A 150 -9.78 18.08 -8.48
N LYS A 151 -9.35 18.17 -9.74
CA LYS A 151 -9.81 17.29 -10.83
C LYS A 151 -9.15 15.93 -10.86
N PHE A 152 -8.09 15.72 -10.10
CA PHE A 152 -7.35 14.46 -10.05
C PHE A 152 -6.90 14.17 -8.63
N ARG A 153 -7.41 13.07 -8.04
CA ARG A 153 -7.07 12.69 -6.68
C ARG A 153 -6.97 11.18 -6.52
N LEU A 154 -5.89 10.72 -5.88
CA LEU A 154 -5.71 9.35 -5.46
C LEU A 154 -5.73 9.31 -3.93
N ILE A 155 -6.51 8.38 -3.36
CA ILE A 155 -6.64 8.18 -1.92
C ILE A 155 -6.22 6.75 -1.61
N TYR A 156 -5.10 6.60 -0.91
CA TYR A 156 -4.59 5.30 -0.50
C TYR A 156 -4.94 5.04 0.96
N LEU A 157 -5.54 3.89 1.22
CA LEU A 157 -5.95 3.43 2.54
C LEU A 157 -5.18 2.15 2.91
N ALA A 158 -4.08 2.29 3.65
CA ALA A 158 -3.24 1.18 4.10
C ALA A 158 -3.85 0.53 5.35
N LEU A 159 -4.73 -0.44 5.18
CA LEU A 159 -5.53 -1.05 6.25
C LEU A 159 -4.71 -1.62 7.42
N PRO A 160 -3.52 -2.25 7.22
CA PRO A 160 -2.69 -2.67 8.34
C PRO A 160 -2.26 -1.53 9.27
N LEU A 161 -2.17 -0.30 8.75
CA LEU A 161 -1.78 0.90 9.51
C LEU A 161 -2.96 1.64 10.17
N PHE A 162 -4.19 1.13 10.03
CA PHE A 162 -5.36 1.72 10.68
C PHE A 162 -5.22 1.66 12.22
N PRO A 163 -5.26 2.81 12.93
CA PRO A 163 -4.84 2.88 14.32
C PRO A 163 -5.88 2.35 15.32
N ARG A 164 -7.17 2.30 14.93
CA ARG A 164 -8.26 1.92 15.85
C ARG A 164 -8.33 0.40 16.00
N LYS A 165 -8.13 -0.10 17.21
CA LYS A 165 -8.10 -1.55 17.52
C LYS A 165 -9.44 -2.06 18.08
N THR A 166 -10.32 -1.17 18.54
CA THR A 166 -11.63 -1.51 19.12
C THR A 166 -12.71 -0.65 18.53
N GLU A 167 -13.97 -1.14 18.55
CA GLU A 167 -15.12 -0.36 18.08
C GLU A 167 -15.32 0.95 18.87
N ALA A 168 -15.06 0.93 20.17
CA ALA A 168 -15.18 2.11 21.03
C ALA A 168 -14.14 3.20 20.77
N ALA A 169 -13.03 2.84 20.08
CA ALA A 169 -12.00 3.79 19.72
C ALA A 169 -12.28 4.54 18.40
N CYS A 170 -13.34 4.17 17.67
CA CYS A 170 -13.73 4.84 16.43
C CYS A 170 -14.47 6.14 16.74
N GLU A 171 -13.93 7.26 16.26
CA GLU A 171 -14.41 8.61 16.58
C GLU A 171 -15.44 9.13 15.57
N ASN A 172 -15.43 8.60 14.32
CA ASN A 172 -16.31 9.05 13.23
C ASN A 172 -16.77 7.87 12.37
N ASP A 173 -17.73 8.13 11.47
CA ASP A 173 -18.35 7.09 10.66
C ASP A 173 -17.36 6.47 9.65
N PHE A 174 -16.42 7.25 9.09
CA PHE A 174 -15.36 6.70 8.26
C PHE A 174 -14.49 5.69 9.01
N GLU A 175 -14.07 5.97 10.24
CA GLU A 175 -13.32 5.03 11.07
C GLU A 175 -14.14 3.77 11.41
N ARG A 176 -15.45 3.90 11.61
CA ARG A 176 -16.36 2.77 11.82
C ARG A 176 -16.42 1.85 10.60
N TRP A 177 -16.52 2.43 9.40
CA TRP A 177 -16.44 1.68 8.14
C TRP A 177 -15.13 0.88 8.04
N ILE A 178 -14.00 1.54 8.25
CA ILE A 178 -12.70 0.88 8.14
C ILE A 178 -12.53 -0.21 9.20
N TYR A 179 -12.97 0.05 10.44
CA TYR A 179 -12.96 -0.94 11.51
C TYR A 179 -13.76 -2.19 11.15
N VAL A 180 -14.99 -2.00 10.66
CA VAL A 180 -15.87 -3.09 10.25
C VAL A 180 -15.26 -3.87 9.10
N LEU A 181 -14.86 -3.21 8.01
CA LEU A 181 -14.25 -3.88 6.86
C LEU A 181 -13.00 -4.67 7.25
N LYS A 182 -12.11 -4.07 8.03
CA LYS A 182 -10.84 -4.71 8.44
C LYS A 182 -11.06 -5.96 9.28
N ASN A 183 -12.06 -5.98 10.14
CA ASN A 183 -12.27 -7.05 11.11
C ASN A 183 -13.43 -8.00 10.74
N MET A 184 -14.16 -7.76 9.65
CA MET A 184 -15.44 -8.41 9.32
C MET A 184 -15.39 -9.93 9.41
N GLU A 185 -14.35 -10.57 8.88
CA GLU A 185 -14.22 -12.04 8.89
C GLU A 185 -14.15 -12.63 10.31
N THR A 186 -13.71 -11.85 11.28
CA THR A 186 -13.54 -12.28 12.70
C THR A 186 -14.64 -11.79 13.62
N LEU A 187 -15.57 -10.94 13.14
CA LEU A 187 -16.65 -10.42 13.95
C LEU A 187 -17.70 -11.50 14.21
N GLU A 188 -18.13 -11.65 15.46
CA GLU A 188 -19.29 -12.47 15.86
C GLU A 188 -20.61 -11.72 15.71
N ARG A 189 -20.58 -10.39 15.84
CA ARG A 189 -21.68 -9.46 15.60
C ARG A 189 -21.22 -8.26 14.81
N MET A 190 -22.10 -7.70 14.01
CA MET A 190 -21.83 -6.43 13.34
C MET A 190 -21.90 -5.29 14.35
N PRO A 191 -20.83 -4.53 14.57
CA PRO A 191 -20.86 -3.37 15.44
C PRO A 191 -21.65 -2.22 14.80
N PHE A 192 -22.02 -1.22 15.60
CA PHE A 192 -22.71 0.01 15.17
C PHE A 192 -24.10 -0.15 14.55
N GLN A 193 -24.70 -1.35 14.51
CA GLN A 193 -26.06 -1.57 13.95
C GLN A 193 -27.12 -0.69 14.59
N ALA A 194 -27.09 -0.55 15.92
CA ALA A 194 -28.04 0.29 16.66
C ALA A 194 -27.86 1.80 16.37
N GLN A 195 -26.75 2.21 15.81
CA GLN A 195 -26.43 3.61 15.54
C GLN A 195 -26.68 4.02 14.09
N ASN A 196 -26.64 3.05 13.16
CA ASN A 196 -26.78 3.32 11.74
C ASN A 196 -27.38 2.11 11.02
N ALA A 197 -28.54 2.29 10.38
CA ALA A 197 -29.27 1.26 9.64
C ALA A 197 -28.46 0.65 8.47
N LEU A 198 -27.43 1.35 7.96
CA LEU A 198 -26.53 0.82 6.92
C LEU A 198 -25.65 -0.31 7.45
N PHE A 199 -25.23 -0.28 8.72
CA PHE A 199 -24.52 -1.41 9.32
C PHE A 199 -25.46 -2.60 9.58
N GLU A 200 -26.75 -2.39 9.78
CA GLU A 200 -27.73 -3.45 9.81
C GLU A 200 -27.90 -4.10 8.43
N LYS A 201 -28.04 -3.28 7.39
CA LYS A 201 -28.05 -3.75 5.99
C LYS A 201 -26.77 -4.49 5.65
N LEU A 202 -25.61 -3.92 6.01
CA LEU A 202 -24.31 -4.56 5.79
C LEU A 202 -24.25 -5.93 6.45
N ALA A 203 -24.71 -6.06 7.71
CA ALA A 203 -24.79 -7.33 8.40
C ALA A 203 -25.61 -8.35 7.63
N SER A 204 -26.80 -7.95 7.15
CA SER A 204 -27.73 -8.85 6.48
C SER A 204 -27.18 -9.39 5.14
N ILE A 205 -26.49 -8.56 4.35
CA ILE A 205 -25.96 -8.97 3.04
C ILE A 205 -24.63 -9.71 3.12
N THR A 206 -23.94 -9.63 4.27
CA THR A 206 -22.61 -10.25 4.48
C THR A 206 -22.65 -11.45 5.41
N ASP A 207 -23.77 -11.77 6.04
CA ASP A 207 -23.93 -12.98 6.86
C ASP A 207 -23.86 -14.23 5.96
N VAL A 208 -22.87 -15.08 6.19
CA VAL A 208 -22.61 -16.28 5.37
C VAL A 208 -23.79 -17.22 5.40
N SER A 209 -24.48 -17.33 6.52
CA SER A 209 -25.66 -18.20 6.68
C SER A 209 -26.88 -17.77 5.86
N ALA A 210 -26.92 -16.49 5.47
CA ALA A 210 -28.01 -15.91 4.68
C ALA A 210 -27.72 -15.92 3.17
N LEU A 211 -26.56 -16.38 2.74
CA LEU A 211 -26.22 -16.48 1.32
C LEU A 211 -27.05 -17.59 0.62
N SER A 212 -27.45 -17.32 -0.62
CA SER A 212 -27.98 -18.38 -1.48
C SER A 212 -26.88 -19.42 -1.76
N GLU A 213 -27.25 -20.66 -2.05
CA GLU A 213 -26.31 -21.72 -2.41
C GLU A 213 -25.32 -21.29 -3.51
N LYS A 214 -25.82 -20.63 -4.56
CA LYS A 214 -25.01 -20.07 -5.65
C LYS A 214 -24.04 -18.97 -5.19
N ASP A 215 -24.46 -18.11 -4.27
CA ASP A 215 -23.62 -17.05 -3.75
C ASP A 215 -22.56 -17.61 -2.79
N GLN A 216 -22.90 -18.66 -2.05
CA GLN A 216 -21.97 -19.35 -1.18
C GLN A 216 -20.84 -20.02 -2.00
N GLU A 217 -21.18 -20.74 -3.07
CA GLU A 217 -20.19 -21.34 -3.98
C GLU A 217 -19.21 -20.30 -4.54
N ARG A 218 -19.74 -19.17 -5.02
CA ARG A 218 -18.92 -18.06 -5.54
C ARG A 218 -18.03 -17.43 -4.48
N TYR A 219 -18.57 -17.27 -3.29
CA TYR A 219 -17.79 -16.74 -2.17
C TYR A 219 -16.67 -17.70 -1.76
N GLU A 220 -16.96 -19.00 -1.64
CA GLU A 220 -15.96 -20.02 -1.29
C GLU A 220 -14.82 -20.10 -2.33
N GLU A 221 -15.15 -20.02 -3.62
CA GLU A 221 -14.15 -19.95 -4.69
C GLU A 221 -13.28 -18.69 -4.56
N SER A 222 -13.90 -17.53 -4.39
CA SER A 222 -13.20 -16.25 -4.23
C SER A 222 -12.33 -16.23 -2.96
N LEU A 223 -12.80 -16.83 -1.87
CA LEU A 223 -12.07 -16.97 -0.62
C LEU A 223 -10.87 -17.91 -0.77
N ARG A 224 -11.00 -19.00 -1.51
CA ARG A 224 -9.90 -19.90 -1.83
C ARG A 224 -8.80 -19.15 -2.60
N ILE A 225 -9.17 -18.47 -3.68
CA ILE A 225 -8.23 -17.67 -4.48
C ILE A 225 -7.52 -16.61 -3.61
N TYR A 226 -8.27 -15.95 -2.73
CA TYR A 226 -7.71 -14.96 -1.79
C TYR A 226 -6.66 -15.60 -0.87
N ARG A 227 -6.97 -16.74 -0.26
CA ARG A 227 -6.08 -17.46 0.67
C ARG A 227 -4.84 -18.00 -0.02
N ASP A 228 -4.98 -18.58 -1.22
CA ASP A 228 -3.86 -19.10 -2.01
C ASP A 228 -2.90 -17.96 -2.39
N ASN A 229 -3.44 -16.84 -2.82
CA ASN A 229 -2.67 -15.64 -3.13
C ASN A 229 -1.93 -15.09 -1.88
N TYR A 230 -2.62 -15.02 -0.74
CA TYR A 230 -2.02 -14.55 0.52
C TYR A 230 -0.87 -15.44 0.96
N ALA A 231 -1.07 -16.76 0.94
CA ALA A 231 -0.05 -17.74 1.29
C ALA A 231 1.19 -17.66 0.36
N ALA A 232 0.99 -17.49 -0.94
CA ALA A 232 2.07 -17.33 -1.91
C ALA A 232 2.89 -16.06 -1.68
N ASP A 233 2.22 -14.94 -1.38
CA ASP A 233 2.87 -13.66 -1.08
C ASP A 233 3.66 -13.72 0.23
N GLU A 234 3.08 -14.30 1.28
CA GLU A 234 3.73 -14.48 2.57
C GLU A 234 4.99 -15.37 2.44
N TYR A 235 4.88 -16.47 1.72
CA TYR A 235 6.02 -17.34 1.44
C TYR A 235 7.14 -16.60 0.69
N SER A 236 6.79 -15.86 -0.37
CA SER A 236 7.77 -15.11 -1.17
C SER A 236 8.45 -14.02 -0.36
N PHE A 237 7.69 -13.31 0.48
CA PHE A 237 8.22 -12.27 1.36
C PHE A 237 9.18 -12.84 2.41
N ASN A 238 8.77 -13.92 3.08
CA ASN A 238 9.58 -14.55 4.12
C ASN A 238 10.87 -15.15 3.54
N ARG A 239 10.79 -15.75 2.34
CA ARG A 239 11.96 -16.27 1.63
C ARG A 239 12.92 -15.14 1.26
N GLY A 240 12.45 -14.07 0.64
CA GLY A 240 13.31 -12.93 0.28
C GLY A 240 13.94 -12.26 1.51
N LYS A 241 13.22 -12.16 2.62
CA LYS A 241 13.74 -11.65 3.89
C LYS A 241 14.85 -12.55 4.44
N ALA A 242 14.68 -13.88 4.40
CA ALA A 242 15.67 -14.83 4.86
C ALA A 242 16.93 -14.82 4.00
N GLU A 243 16.77 -14.79 2.66
CA GLU A 243 17.86 -14.69 1.70
C GLU A 243 18.66 -13.39 1.90
N GLY A 244 17.98 -12.24 2.00
CA GLY A 244 18.64 -10.94 2.23
C GLY A 244 19.36 -10.86 3.58
N LEU A 245 18.81 -11.46 4.64
CA LEU A 245 19.48 -11.52 5.94
C LEU A 245 20.74 -12.38 5.89
N ALA A 246 20.66 -13.53 5.22
CA ALA A 246 21.81 -14.43 5.07
C ALA A 246 22.93 -13.80 4.25
N GLU A 247 22.59 -13.09 3.16
CA GLU A 247 23.54 -12.38 2.33
C GLU A 247 24.20 -11.21 3.08
N GLY A 248 23.41 -10.37 3.75
CA GLY A 248 23.93 -9.27 4.55
C GLY A 248 24.82 -9.72 5.70
N LEU A 249 24.49 -10.84 6.36
CA LEU A 249 25.34 -11.43 7.39
C LEU A 249 26.68 -11.93 6.82
N LYS A 250 26.65 -12.57 5.65
CA LYS A 250 27.85 -13.07 4.96
C LYS A 250 28.77 -11.94 4.52
N GLU A 251 28.20 -10.86 3.96
CA GLU A 251 28.96 -9.69 3.58
C GLU A 251 29.56 -8.96 4.77
N GLY A 252 28.76 -8.69 5.80
CA GLY A 252 29.23 -8.06 7.05
C GLY A 252 30.33 -8.85 7.74
N LEU A 253 30.23 -10.19 7.77
CA LEU A 253 31.28 -11.05 8.32
C LEU A 253 32.57 -10.96 7.50
N LYS A 254 32.47 -10.95 6.16
CA LYS A 254 33.63 -10.82 5.25
C LYS A 254 34.32 -9.47 5.41
N GLU A 255 33.55 -8.38 5.49
CA GLU A 255 34.09 -7.04 5.68
C GLU A 255 34.74 -6.90 7.07
N GLY A 256 34.07 -7.31 8.13
CA GLY A 256 34.59 -7.27 9.49
C GLY A 256 35.87 -8.10 9.66
N LEU A 257 35.94 -9.29 9.01
CA LEU A 257 37.17 -10.10 9.03
C LEU A 257 38.33 -9.38 8.30
N LYS A 258 38.05 -8.73 7.16
CA LYS A 258 39.06 -7.98 6.40
C LYS A 258 39.57 -6.76 7.14
N GLU A 259 38.69 -6.03 7.83
CA GLU A 259 39.05 -4.88 8.65
C GLU A 259 39.86 -5.31 9.89
N GLY A 260 39.36 -6.30 10.62
CA GLY A 260 40.05 -6.83 11.79
C GLY A 260 41.43 -7.38 11.47
N LEU A 261 41.62 -8.02 10.30
CA LEU A 261 42.93 -8.48 9.86
C LEU A 261 43.89 -7.30 9.58
N LYS A 262 43.40 -6.23 8.94
CA LYS A 262 44.19 -5.02 8.69
C LYS A 262 44.60 -4.31 10.00
N GLU A 263 43.64 -4.17 10.92
CA GLU A 263 43.91 -3.52 12.21
C GLU A 263 44.88 -4.35 13.06
N GLY A 264 44.70 -5.70 13.08
CA GLY A 264 45.61 -6.59 13.76
C GLY A 264 47.04 -6.53 13.20
N GLN A 265 47.19 -6.54 11.88
CA GLN A 265 48.50 -6.38 11.24
C GLN A 265 49.12 -4.99 11.52
N ALA A 266 48.35 -3.93 11.55
CA ALA A 266 48.84 -2.59 11.88
C ALA A 266 49.30 -2.50 13.35
N ALA A 267 48.52 -3.03 14.28
CA ALA A 267 48.85 -3.12 15.68
C ALA A 267 50.13 -3.94 15.95
N GLU A 268 50.26 -5.11 15.28
CA GLU A 268 51.44 -5.95 15.35
C GLU A 268 52.70 -5.23 14.85
N ARG A 269 52.64 -4.57 13.69
CA ARG A 269 53.75 -3.75 13.17
C ARG A 269 54.16 -2.65 14.14
N THR A 270 53.20 -1.96 14.74
CA THR A 270 53.43 -0.93 15.73
C THR A 270 54.10 -1.48 17.00
N MET A 271 53.68 -2.63 17.47
CA MET A 271 54.27 -3.31 18.62
C MET A 271 55.71 -3.76 18.37
N ILE A 272 55.95 -4.34 17.18
CA ILE A 272 57.32 -4.71 16.76
C ILE A 272 58.22 -3.48 16.66
N ALA A 273 57.75 -2.38 16.05
CA ALA A 273 58.52 -1.15 15.94
C ALA A 273 58.88 -0.57 17.29
N ARG A 274 57.94 -0.56 18.24
CA ARG A 274 58.19 -0.09 19.63
C ARG A 274 59.24 -0.94 20.31
N ASN A 275 59.12 -2.26 20.26
CA ASN A 275 60.10 -3.18 20.86
C ASN A 275 61.51 -3.01 20.27
N LEU A 276 61.63 -2.84 18.96
CA LEU A 276 62.91 -2.63 18.28
C LEU A 276 63.52 -1.25 18.67
N LYS A 277 62.70 -0.20 18.79
CA LYS A 277 63.13 1.14 19.23
C LYS A 277 63.64 1.12 20.66
N GLU A 278 62.93 0.46 21.59
CA GLU A 278 63.35 0.30 23.01
C GLU A 278 64.66 -0.48 23.16
N ASN A 279 64.95 -1.40 22.25
CA ASN A 279 66.20 -2.16 22.22
C ASN A 279 67.35 -1.48 21.48
N GLY A 280 67.18 -0.20 21.03
CA GLY A 280 68.23 0.61 20.41
C GLY A 280 68.60 0.19 18.98
N VAL A 281 67.69 -0.46 18.27
CA VAL A 281 67.91 -0.84 16.86
C VAL A 281 67.87 0.41 15.99
N ASP A 282 68.74 0.46 14.97
CA ASP A 282 68.80 1.58 14.02
C ASP A 282 67.41 1.81 13.33
N ILE A 283 67.04 3.08 13.23
CA ILE A 283 65.73 3.50 12.74
C ILE A 283 65.48 3.03 11.27
N GLN A 284 66.53 2.93 10.44
CA GLN A 284 66.41 2.50 9.06
C GLN A 284 66.10 0.98 9.00
N VAL A 285 66.58 0.22 9.96
CA VAL A 285 66.26 -1.20 10.09
C VAL A 285 64.79 -1.38 10.54
N ILE A 286 64.31 -0.55 11.49
CA ILE A 286 62.93 -0.56 11.97
C ILE A 286 61.97 -0.23 10.83
N ILE A 287 62.28 0.79 10.03
CA ILE A 287 61.47 1.15 8.82
C ILE A 287 61.39 -0.03 7.86
N HIS A 288 62.53 -0.64 7.59
CA HIS A 288 62.61 -1.75 6.63
C HIS A 288 61.81 -2.97 7.10
N CYS A 289 61.86 -3.31 8.37
CA CYS A 289 61.20 -4.49 8.94
C CYS A 289 59.68 -4.31 9.14
N THR A 290 59.23 -3.11 9.47
CA THR A 290 57.82 -2.84 9.84
C THR A 290 57.04 -2.15 8.74
N GLY A 291 57.70 -1.46 7.81
CA GLY A 291 57.06 -0.63 6.79
C GLY A 291 56.43 0.65 7.34
N LEU A 292 56.68 1.02 8.60
CA LEU A 292 56.26 2.27 9.17
C LEU A 292 57.16 3.45 8.78
N THR A 293 56.61 4.64 8.70
CA THR A 293 57.43 5.85 8.39
C THR A 293 58.23 6.27 9.60
N LYS A 294 59.29 7.08 9.37
CA LYS A 294 60.10 7.66 10.45
C LYS A 294 59.25 8.41 11.47
N GLU A 295 58.32 9.24 10.98
CA GLU A 295 57.41 10.03 11.80
C GLU A 295 56.52 9.15 12.71
N GLN A 296 56.04 8.01 12.16
CA GLN A 296 55.27 7.05 12.92
C GLN A 296 56.09 6.35 14.00
N ILE A 297 57.34 5.99 13.71
CA ILE A 297 58.27 5.39 14.69
C ILE A 297 58.67 6.40 15.75
N ASP A 298 58.89 7.67 15.41
CA ASP A 298 59.27 8.71 16.37
C ASP A 298 58.14 8.98 17.40
N GLN A 299 56.88 8.75 17.04
CA GLN A 299 55.70 8.91 17.88
C GLN A 299 55.42 7.69 18.79
N LEU A 300 56.09 6.57 18.61
CA LEU A 300 56.01 5.38 19.48
C LEU A 300 56.91 5.49 20.70
#